data_a77f9e1eaf30fbf6912050da43a740a0
#
_entry.id   a77f9e1eaf30fbf6912050da43a740a0
#
_cell.length_a   1.000
_cell.length_b   1.000
_cell.length_c   1.000
_cell.angle_alpha   90.00
_cell.angle_beta   90.00
_cell.angle_gamma   90.00
#
_symmetry.space_group_name_H-M   'P 1'
#
loop_
_entity.id
_entity.type
_entity.pdbx_description
1 polymer ?
#
loop_
_entity_poly.entity_id
_entity_poly.type
_entity_poly.pdbx_seq_one_letter_code
_entity_poly.pdbx_strand_id
1 'polypeptide(L)'
;MLFVSIGKSYCPYCKIPLEKKNNTKNYCPHCQTIFSKINTSTFNANSHTGACHDCNGLGFTYQVNPQLIVKDPTVSILDGATYYFGKLRRKKPNGNWMLGELYAIAKDKNIDLDIPWNELPREFIDAILYGTDDKIYEFSFESKGRESKIRRPASGAINHIQRLFRESSSENNTLHQYMNKIPCNTCGGELLCIEARFTTIKGYRFPELTKMTIEQLWNWLCELPNQLQKNELSLVNDILTELKIRVSYLLKVGLSYISTDRTAPTLSGGELQRVRLSSQLGSELVGLTYILDEPSIGLHPRDHNLIIKMIEELRDKGNTVIVVEHDKDTILSADYIIDVGPNAGTKGGSLLQKVQPKKL
;
A
#
# COMPACT_ATOMS: atom_id res chain seq x y z
N MET A 1 20.68 1.78 2.69
CA MET A 1 22.16 1.83 2.85
C MET A 1 22.88 1.07 1.71
N LEU A 2 22.69 -0.24 1.53
CA LEU A 2 23.40 -1.04 0.53
C LEU A 2 23.38 -0.43 -0.89
N PHE A 3 22.20 -0.05 -1.40
CA PHE A 3 22.06 0.59 -2.73
C PHE A 3 22.74 1.95 -2.85
N VAL A 4 22.84 2.69 -1.76
CA VAL A 4 23.54 3.99 -1.74
C VAL A 4 25.06 3.80 -1.83
N SER A 5 25.58 2.74 -1.21
CA SER A 5 27.02 2.48 -1.12
C SER A 5 27.61 1.90 -2.42
N ILE A 6 26.91 0.90 -3.02
CA ILE A 6 27.44 0.14 -4.18
C ILE A 6 26.48 0.09 -5.38
N GLY A 7 25.31 0.73 -5.29
CA GLY A 7 24.35 0.74 -6.38
C GLY A 7 24.83 1.57 -7.58
N LYS A 8 24.53 1.07 -8.78
CA LYS A 8 24.76 1.77 -10.05
C LYS A 8 23.44 2.27 -10.59
N SER A 9 23.33 3.59 -10.79
CA SER A 9 22.11 4.21 -11.33
C SER A 9 22.17 4.26 -12.84
N TYR A 10 21.06 3.96 -13.49
CA TYR A 10 20.90 3.92 -14.94
C TYR A 10 19.85 4.91 -15.41
N CYS A 11 20.00 5.41 -16.62
CA CYS A 11 19.00 6.22 -17.27
C CYS A 11 17.74 5.38 -17.58
N PRO A 12 16.55 5.77 -17.15
CA PRO A 12 15.34 5.03 -17.44
C PRO A 12 14.99 4.97 -18.93
N TYR A 13 15.45 5.97 -19.69
CA TYR A 13 15.16 6.09 -21.12
C TYR A 13 16.20 5.38 -21.99
N CYS A 14 17.49 5.61 -21.72
CA CYS A 14 18.59 5.13 -22.55
C CYS A 14 19.20 3.81 -22.05
N LYS A 15 18.89 3.39 -20.81
CA LYS A 15 19.44 2.17 -20.17
C LYS A 15 20.95 2.16 -19.97
N ILE A 16 21.62 3.30 -20.07
CA ILE A 16 23.06 3.45 -19.85
C ILE A 16 23.34 3.99 -18.44
N PRO A 17 24.53 3.73 -17.88
CA PRO A 17 24.90 4.25 -16.57
C PRO A 17 24.88 5.77 -16.54
N LEU A 18 24.43 6.33 -15.41
CA LEU A 18 24.48 7.77 -15.18
C LEU A 18 25.87 8.18 -14.74
N GLU A 19 26.28 9.37 -15.18
CA GLU A 19 27.53 10.01 -14.77
C GLU A 19 27.26 11.12 -13.75
N LYS A 20 28.26 11.38 -12.91
CA LYS A 20 28.18 12.42 -11.88
C LYS A 20 28.29 13.79 -12.52
N LYS A 21 27.29 14.64 -12.34
CA LYS A 21 27.31 16.04 -12.77
C LYS A 21 27.91 16.95 -11.69
N ASN A 22 27.46 16.77 -10.45
CA ASN A 22 27.96 17.48 -9.26
C ASN A 22 27.67 16.66 -8.00
N ASN A 23 27.82 17.26 -6.80
CA ASN A 23 27.63 16.54 -5.54
C ASN A 23 26.18 16.10 -5.28
N THR A 24 25.18 16.68 -5.96
CA THR A 24 23.74 16.46 -5.74
C THR A 24 23.02 15.88 -6.94
N LYS A 25 23.63 15.89 -8.13
CA LYS A 25 22.98 15.51 -9.39
C LYS A 25 23.84 14.57 -10.22
N ASN A 26 23.19 13.64 -10.90
CA ASN A 26 23.73 12.80 -11.94
C ASN A 26 23.11 13.20 -13.29
N TYR A 27 23.71 12.82 -14.40
CA TYR A 27 23.17 13.06 -15.73
C TYR A 27 23.39 11.85 -16.64
N CYS A 28 22.53 11.73 -17.64
CA CYS A 28 22.71 10.74 -18.69
C CYS A 28 23.62 11.31 -19.79
N PRO A 29 24.74 10.68 -20.11
CA PRO A 29 25.65 11.20 -21.17
C PRO A 29 25.03 11.19 -22.58
N HIS A 30 24.01 10.33 -22.82
CA HIS A 30 23.33 10.23 -24.11
C HIS A 30 22.18 11.26 -24.27
N CYS A 31 21.18 11.25 -23.38
CA CYS A 31 20.03 12.14 -23.50
C CYS A 31 20.14 13.42 -22.65
N GLN A 32 21.21 13.61 -21.92
CA GLN A 32 21.51 14.74 -21.05
C GLN A 32 20.47 15.03 -19.94
N THR A 33 19.51 14.12 -19.74
CA THR A 33 18.54 14.22 -18.66
C THR A 33 19.26 14.19 -17.31
N ILE A 34 18.84 15.09 -16.42
CA ILE A 34 19.41 15.25 -15.09
C ILE A 34 18.54 14.51 -14.07
N PHE A 35 19.18 13.76 -13.18
CA PHE A 35 18.54 13.02 -12.09
C PHE A 35 19.13 13.45 -10.76
N SER A 36 18.35 13.32 -9.70
CA SER A 36 18.83 13.55 -8.34
C SER A 36 19.80 12.44 -7.92
N LYS A 37 20.83 12.79 -7.15
CA LYS A 37 21.69 11.79 -6.54
C LYS A 37 20.92 11.00 -5.49
N ILE A 38 21.05 9.68 -5.53
CA ILE A 38 20.42 8.79 -4.56
C ILE A 38 21.02 8.96 -3.16
N ASN A 39 20.15 8.84 -2.18
CA ASN A 39 20.47 8.80 -0.75
C ASN A 39 19.60 7.75 -0.07
N THR A 40 19.71 7.59 1.25
CA THR A 40 18.93 6.57 1.99
C THR A 40 17.43 6.80 1.92
N SER A 41 16.97 8.05 1.93
CA SER A 41 15.54 8.38 1.83
C SER A 41 14.97 8.13 0.44
N THR A 42 15.81 8.08 -0.61
CA THR A 42 15.39 7.74 -1.99
C THR A 42 14.78 6.32 -2.09
N PHE A 43 15.22 5.40 -1.24
CA PHE A 43 14.70 4.02 -1.20
C PHE A 43 13.58 3.81 -0.16
N ASN A 44 12.98 4.89 0.32
CA ASN A 44 11.86 4.83 1.25
C ASN A 44 10.61 5.45 0.58
N ALA A 45 9.61 4.61 0.30
CA ALA A 45 8.35 5.05 -0.31
C ALA A 45 7.52 6.00 0.57
N ASN A 46 7.80 6.06 1.87
CA ASN A 46 7.16 6.98 2.80
C ASN A 46 7.89 8.33 2.91
N SER A 47 9.02 8.51 2.22
CA SER A 47 9.74 9.78 2.19
C SER A 47 9.35 10.59 0.96
N HIS A 48 9.30 11.90 1.09
CA HIS A 48 9.00 12.81 -0.03
C HIS A 48 9.95 12.65 -1.22
N THR A 49 11.22 12.32 -0.98
CA THR A 49 12.24 12.15 -2.02
C THR A 49 12.27 10.74 -2.62
N GLY A 50 11.72 9.75 -1.91
CA GLY A 50 11.72 8.35 -2.34
C GLY A 50 10.39 7.88 -2.91
N ALA A 51 9.29 8.55 -2.56
CA ALA A 51 7.97 8.24 -3.09
C ALA A 51 7.87 8.53 -4.60
N CYS A 52 7.10 7.73 -5.32
CA CYS A 52 6.66 8.09 -6.67
C CYS A 52 5.80 9.35 -6.60
N HIS A 53 6.12 10.36 -7.42
CA HIS A 53 5.43 11.66 -7.40
C HIS A 53 3.94 11.57 -7.73
N ASP A 54 3.53 10.66 -8.63
CA ASP A 54 2.15 10.58 -9.09
C ASP A 54 1.22 9.88 -8.10
N CYS A 55 1.72 8.89 -7.38
CA CYS A 55 0.93 8.14 -6.39
C CYS A 55 1.37 8.39 -4.95
N ASN A 56 2.32 9.29 -4.69
CA ASN A 56 2.86 9.58 -3.36
C ASN A 56 3.28 8.33 -2.57
N GLY A 57 3.87 7.34 -3.27
CA GLY A 57 4.31 6.09 -2.65
C GLY A 57 3.19 5.06 -2.41
N LEU A 58 1.97 5.30 -2.87
CA LEU A 58 0.85 4.36 -2.69
C LEU A 58 0.90 3.17 -3.67
N GLY A 59 1.57 3.33 -4.83
CA GLY A 59 1.65 2.30 -5.88
C GLY A 59 0.39 2.21 -6.75
N PHE A 60 -0.68 2.89 -6.40
CA PHE A 60 -1.91 2.96 -7.15
C PHE A 60 -2.44 4.39 -7.21
N THR A 61 -3.32 4.64 -8.15
CA THR A 61 -4.08 5.87 -8.27
C THR A 61 -5.58 5.55 -8.30
N TYR A 62 -6.39 6.52 -7.88
CA TYR A 62 -7.83 6.39 -7.95
C TYR A 62 -8.31 6.92 -9.30
N GLN A 63 -9.07 6.11 -10.03
CA GLN A 63 -9.74 6.48 -11.26
C GLN A 63 -11.23 6.24 -11.14
N VAL A 64 -12.02 7.20 -11.63
CA VAL A 64 -13.48 7.07 -11.65
C VAL A 64 -13.88 5.89 -12.53
N ASN A 65 -14.69 4.99 -11.99
CA ASN A 65 -15.29 3.90 -12.74
C ASN A 65 -16.71 4.31 -13.16
N PRO A 66 -17.00 4.44 -14.47
CA PRO A 66 -18.33 4.81 -14.95
C PRO A 66 -19.45 3.89 -14.48
N GLN A 67 -19.15 2.60 -14.32
CA GLN A 67 -20.12 1.60 -13.85
C GLN A 67 -20.57 1.86 -12.40
N LEU A 68 -19.69 2.41 -11.56
CA LEU A 68 -20.02 2.76 -10.18
C LEU A 68 -20.84 4.05 -10.05
N ILE A 69 -20.93 4.85 -11.12
CA ILE A 69 -21.80 6.03 -11.18
C ILE A 69 -23.26 5.60 -11.36
N VAL A 70 -23.50 4.53 -12.12
CA VAL A 70 -24.84 3.99 -12.38
C VAL A 70 -25.28 3.16 -11.20
N LYS A 71 -26.43 3.53 -10.62
CA LYS A 71 -27.05 2.86 -9.49
C LYS A 71 -27.97 1.74 -9.94
N ASP A 72 -28.89 2.07 -10.87
CA ASP A 72 -29.89 1.17 -11.40
C ASP A 72 -30.16 1.52 -12.86
N PRO A 73 -29.71 0.69 -13.83
CA PRO A 73 -29.89 0.99 -15.25
C PRO A 73 -31.33 0.78 -15.75
N THR A 74 -32.21 0.20 -14.94
CA THR A 74 -33.60 -0.07 -15.34
C THR A 74 -34.56 1.09 -15.10
N VAL A 75 -34.10 2.11 -14.38
CA VAL A 75 -34.86 3.33 -14.10
C VAL A 75 -34.31 4.53 -14.90
N SER A 76 -35.11 5.57 -15.01
CA SER A 76 -34.73 6.80 -15.72
C SER A 76 -33.74 7.66 -14.94
N ILE A 77 -33.04 8.58 -15.61
CA ILE A 77 -32.18 9.57 -14.95
C ILE A 77 -33.00 10.40 -13.95
N LEU A 78 -34.27 10.73 -14.28
CA LEU A 78 -35.16 11.49 -13.42
C LEU A 78 -35.50 10.75 -12.14
N ASP A 79 -35.57 9.42 -12.19
CA ASP A 79 -35.89 8.57 -11.03
C ASP A 79 -34.64 8.15 -10.24
N GLY A 80 -33.46 8.54 -10.71
CA GLY A 80 -32.22 8.33 -10.00
C GLY A 80 -31.41 7.13 -10.45
N ALA A 81 -31.36 6.88 -11.77
CA ALA A 81 -30.50 5.87 -12.39
C ALA A 81 -29.02 5.99 -11.98
N THR A 82 -28.59 7.18 -11.56
CA THR A 82 -27.21 7.42 -11.15
C THR A 82 -27.10 7.99 -9.74
N TYR A 83 -26.04 7.64 -9.06
CA TYR A 83 -25.69 8.27 -7.77
C TYR A 83 -25.31 9.75 -7.95
N TYR A 84 -24.69 10.10 -9.07
CA TYR A 84 -24.16 11.43 -9.33
C TYR A 84 -25.27 12.48 -9.45
N PHE A 85 -26.29 12.24 -10.27
CA PHE A 85 -27.43 13.14 -10.40
C PHE A 85 -28.46 12.96 -9.30
N GLY A 86 -28.59 11.73 -8.75
CA GLY A 86 -29.64 11.36 -7.79
C GLY A 86 -31.04 11.48 -8.38
N LYS A 87 -32.06 11.56 -7.52
CA LYS A 87 -33.46 11.73 -7.98
C LYS A 87 -33.73 13.16 -8.39
N LEU A 88 -34.21 13.36 -9.62
CA LEU A 88 -34.39 14.69 -10.25
C LEU A 88 -35.84 15.15 -10.41
N ARG A 89 -36.85 14.26 -10.35
CA ARG A 89 -38.27 14.61 -10.62
C ARG A 89 -38.80 15.83 -9.85
N ARG A 90 -38.24 16.11 -8.68
CA ARG A 90 -38.65 17.26 -7.85
C ARG A 90 -37.67 18.42 -7.91
N LYS A 91 -36.61 18.35 -8.71
CA LYS A 91 -35.60 19.40 -8.84
C LYS A 91 -35.89 20.27 -10.05
N LYS A 92 -35.62 21.58 -9.92
CA LYS A 92 -35.69 22.48 -11.07
C LYS A 92 -34.57 22.14 -12.08
N PRO A 93 -34.86 22.14 -13.40
CA PRO A 93 -33.83 21.85 -14.44
C PRO A 93 -32.60 22.74 -14.35
N ASN A 94 -32.74 23.96 -13.87
CA ASN A 94 -31.66 24.92 -13.66
C ASN A 94 -31.25 25.09 -12.20
N GLY A 95 -31.61 24.16 -11.33
CA GLY A 95 -31.33 24.22 -9.88
C GLY A 95 -29.85 24.22 -9.51
N ASN A 96 -29.00 23.72 -10.38
CA ASN A 96 -27.54 23.87 -10.32
C ASN A 96 -26.94 23.71 -11.73
N TRP A 97 -25.64 24.00 -11.87
CA TRP A 97 -24.96 23.96 -13.16
C TRP A 97 -24.91 22.54 -13.78
N MET A 98 -24.83 21.47 -12.97
CA MET A 98 -24.83 20.07 -13.46
C MET A 98 -26.16 19.71 -14.11
N LEU A 99 -27.27 20.15 -13.52
CA LEU A 99 -28.60 19.94 -14.07
C LEU A 99 -28.79 20.78 -15.35
N GLY A 100 -28.38 22.06 -15.33
CA GLY A 100 -28.39 22.92 -16.53
C GLY A 100 -27.63 22.29 -17.69
N GLU A 101 -26.44 21.72 -17.44
CA GLU A 101 -25.63 21.01 -18.42
C GLU A 101 -26.36 19.75 -18.95
N LEU A 102 -26.90 18.90 -18.06
CA LEU A 102 -27.64 17.69 -18.41
C LEU A 102 -28.84 18.00 -19.33
N TYR A 103 -29.66 18.97 -18.93
CA TYR A 103 -30.85 19.34 -19.72
C TYR A 103 -30.49 20.02 -21.05
N ALA A 104 -29.38 20.75 -21.12
CA ALA A 104 -28.91 21.36 -22.39
C ALA A 104 -28.47 20.28 -23.38
N ILE A 105 -27.74 19.25 -22.91
CA ILE A 105 -27.32 18.11 -23.74
C ILE A 105 -28.56 17.30 -24.20
N ALA A 106 -29.50 17.03 -23.29
CA ALA A 106 -30.72 16.28 -23.60
C ALA A 106 -31.56 17.00 -24.68
N LYS A 107 -31.73 18.33 -24.54
CA LYS A 107 -32.44 19.16 -25.51
C LYS A 107 -31.78 19.17 -26.88
N ASP A 108 -30.44 19.30 -26.93
CA ASP A 108 -29.68 19.31 -28.20
C ASP A 108 -29.78 17.99 -28.96
N LYS A 109 -29.72 16.87 -28.21
CA LYS A 109 -29.79 15.54 -28.78
C LYS A 109 -31.22 14.99 -28.89
N ASN A 110 -32.23 15.79 -28.53
CA ASN A 110 -33.65 15.40 -28.50
C ASN A 110 -33.92 14.13 -27.72
N ILE A 111 -33.34 14.03 -26.52
CA ILE A 111 -33.44 12.85 -25.63
C ILE A 111 -34.48 13.12 -24.55
N ASP A 112 -35.40 12.17 -24.37
CA ASP A 112 -36.28 12.10 -23.23
C ASP A 112 -35.51 11.51 -22.03
N LEU A 113 -35.43 12.27 -20.92
CA LEU A 113 -34.76 11.86 -19.70
C LEU A 113 -35.60 10.88 -18.86
N ASP A 114 -36.82 10.59 -19.28
CA ASP A 114 -37.74 9.69 -18.56
C ASP A 114 -37.64 8.23 -19.00
N ILE A 115 -36.88 7.94 -20.07
CA ILE A 115 -36.60 6.58 -20.49
C ILE A 115 -35.55 5.92 -19.59
N PRO A 116 -35.57 4.57 -19.43
CA PRO A 116 -34.58 3.84 -18.66
C PRO A 116 -33.13 4.12 -19.13
N TRP A 117 -32.18 4.12 -18.20
CA TRP A 117 -30.76 4.38 -18.51
C TRP A 117 -30.21 3.43 -19.56
N ASN A 118 -30.56 2.16 -19.53
CA ASN A 118 -30.08 1.14 -20.49
C ASN A 118 -30.67 1.29 -21.91
N GLU A 119 -31.70 2.12 -22.07
CA GLU A 119 -32.34 2.43 -23.37
C GLU A 119 -31.82 3.77 -23.93
N LEU A 120 -31.05 4.53 -23.17
CA LEU A 120 -30.46 5.80 -23.60
C LEU A 120 -29.42 5.57 -24.72
N PRO A 121 -29.39 6.42 -25.76
CA PRO A 121 -28.35 6.37 -26.79
C PRO A 121 -26.94 6.52 -26.17
N ARG A 122 -26.01 5.68 -26.62
CA ARG A 122 -24.63 5.66 -26.10
C ARG A 122 -23.93 7.01 -26.22
N GLU A 123 -24.15 7.71 -27.33
CA GLU A 123 -23.61 9.06 -27.53
C GLU A 123 -24.08 10.10 -26.49
N PHE A 124 -25.30 9.91 -25.98
CA PHE A 124 -25.80 10.77 -24.91
C PHE A 124 -25.17 10.37 -23.57
N ILE A 125 -25.08 9.07 -23.27
CA ILE A 125 -24.42 8.56 -22.08
C ILE A 125 -22.96 9.03 -22.04
N ASP A 126 -22.24 8.91 -23.15
CA ASP A 126 -20.85 9.33 -23.26
C ASP A 126 -20.71 10.85 -23.02
N ALA A 127 -21.61 11.65 -23.60
CA ALA A 127 -21.57 13.10 -23.40
C ALA A 127 -21.80 13.53 -21.95
N ILE A 128 -22.71 12.88 -21.21
CA ILE A 128 -22.97 13.22 -19.80
C ILE A 128 -21.95 12.61 -18.84
N LEU A 129 -21.28 11.51 -19.21
CA LEU A 129 -20.24 10.90 -18.38
C LEU A 129 -18.85 11.50 -18.63
N TYR A 130 -18.44 11.60 -19.88
CA TYR A 130 -17.07 12.04 -20.24
C TYR A 130 -16.99 13.52 -20.64
N GLY A 131 -18.14 14.12 -20.97
CA GLY A 131 -18.20 15.48 -21.50
C GLY A 131 -18.14 15.54 -23.03
N THR A 132 -17.98 16.74 -23.55
CA THR A 132 -17.88 17.01 -24.99
C THR A 132 -16.66 17.88 -25.25
N ASP A 133 -15.73 17.41 -26.11
CA ASP A 133 -14.46 18.07 -26.31
C ASP A 133 -14.62 19.45 -26.96
N ASP A 134 -15.32 19.54 -28.10
CA ASP A 134 -15.41 20.77 -28.91
C ASP A 134 -16.81 21.37 -28.95
N LYS A 135 -17.84 20.63 -28.61
CA LYS A 135 -19.20 21.12 -28.68
C LYS A 135 -19.57 21.99 -27.50
N ILE A 136 -19.77 23.29 -27.76
CA ILE A 136 -20.13 24.29 -26.75
C ILE A 136 -21.63 24.23 -26.49
N TYR A 137 -22.02 24.14 -25.24
CA TYR A 137 -23.40 24.29 -24.77
C TYR A 137 -23.56 25.60 -24.01
N GLU A 138 -24.71 26.23 -24.20
CA GLU A 138 -25.15 27.37 -23.38
C GLU A 138 -26.26 26.86 -22.45
N PHE A 139 -26.06 27.01 -21.17
CA PHE A 139 -27.04 26.64 -20.15
C PHE A 139 -27.08 27.64 -19.01
N SER A 140 -28.26 27.80 -18.42
CA SER A 140 -28.44 28.62 -17.23
C SER A 140 -28.65 27.79 -15.99
N PHE A 141 -28.23 28.34 -14.86
CA PHE A 141 -28.47 27.74 -13.56
C PHE A 141 -28.64 28.81 -12.48
N GLU A 142 -29.40 28.46 -11.46
CA GLU A 142 -29.63 29.33 -10.31
C GLU A 142 -28.52 29.13 -9.26
N SER A 143 -27.83 30.20 -8.89
CA SER A 143 -26.84 30.23 -7.82
C SER A 143 -27.13 31.38 -6.87
N LYS A 144 -27.38 31.08 -5.60
CA LYS A 144 -27.67 32.09 -4.56
C LYS A 144 -28.81 33.05 -4.94
N GLY A 145 -29.88 32.54 -5.60
CA GLY A 145 -31.02 33.31 -6.02
C GLY A 145 -30.79 34.20 -7.26
N ARG A 146 -29.67 34.02 -7.95
CA ARG A 146 -29.37 34.70 -9.22
C ARG A 146 -29.19 33.68 -10.34
N GLU A 147 -29.76 33.97 -11.50
CA GLU A 147 -29.54 33.18 -12.71
C GLU A 147 -28.15 33.52 -13.28
N SER A 148 -27.37 32.47 -13.50
CA SER A 148 -26.04 32.54 -14.13
C SER A 148 -26.08 31.78 -15.45
N LYS A 149 -25.49 32.32 -16.51
CA LYS A 149 -25.34 31.64 -17.79
C LYS A 149 -23.89 31.22 -18.01
N ILE A 150 -23.70 30.02 -18.47
CA ILE A 150 -22.38 29.48 -18.83
C ILE A 150 -22.42 29.02 -20.29
N ARG A 151 -21.33 29.31 -21.01
CA ARG A 151 -21.10 28.86 -22.38
C ARG A 151 -19.76 28.15 -22.44
N ARG A 152 -19.79 26.80 -22.52
CA ARG A 152 -18.59 25.97 -22.55
C ARG A 152 -18.91 24.54 -23.04
N PRO A 153 -17.90 23.74 -23.40
CA PRO A 153 -18.11 22.29 -23.55
C PRO A 153 -18.63 21.66 -22.26
N ALA A 154 -19.39 20.57 -22.40
CA ALA A 154 -19.87 19.83 -21.23
C ALA A 154 -18.70 19.20 -20.49
N SER A 155 -18.70 19.32 -19.16
CA SER A 155 -17.60 18.81 -18.32
C SER A 155 -17.61 17.30 -18.16
N GLY A 156 -18.80 16.69 -18.15
CA GLY A 156 -19.00 15.29 -17.83
C GLY A 156 -18.84 14.96 -16.34
N ALA A 157 -19.61 13.98 -15.91
CA ALA A 157 -19.64 13.54 -14.51
C ALA A 157 -18.27 13.02 -14.04
N ILE A 158 -17.57 12.25 -14.86
CA ILE A 158 -16.28 11.63 -14.55
C ILE A 158 -15.23 12.70 -14.27
N ASN A 159 -15.08 13.67 -15.17
CA ASN A 159 -14.10 14.76 -15.00
C ASN A 159 -14.41 15.62 -13.77
N HIS A 160 -15.70 15.85 -13.49
CA HIS A 160 -16.12 16.58 -12.31
C HIS A 160 -15.79 15.83 -11.02
N ILE A 161 -16.15 14.54 -10.93
CA ILE A 161 -15.82 13.69 -9.77
C ILE A 161 -14.30 13.61 -9.57
N GLN A 162 -13.54 13.42 -10.65
CA GLN A 162 -12.07 13.33 -10.60
C GLN A 162 -11.45 14.64 -10.08
N ARG A 163 -11.98 15.80 -10.50
CA ARG A 163 -11.54 17.11 -10.00
C ARG A 163 -11.85 17.27 -8.53
N LEU A 164 -13.10 17.02 -8.11
CA LEU A 164 -13.50 17.10 -6.71
C LEU A 164 -12.66 16.19 -5.82
N PHE A 165 -12.34 14.99 -6.31
CA PHE A 165 -11.49 14.05 -5.59
C PHE A 165 -10.08 14.59 -5.37
N ARG A 166 -9.47 15.23 -6.40
CA ARG A 166 -8.14 15.87 -6.27
C ARG A 166 -8.12 17.08 -5.34
N GLU A 167 -9.21 17.85 -5.32
CA GLU A 167 -9.36 19.03 -4.47
C GLU A 167 -9.69 18.69 -3.01
N SER A 168 -10.17 17.46 -2.76
CA SER A 168 -10.56 16.97 -1.43
C SER A 168 -9.35 16.43 -0.69
N SER A 169 -9.06 16.99 0.48
CA SER A 169 -7.97 16.56 1.38
C SER A 169 -8.39 15.50 2.41
N SER A 170 -9.64 15.02 2.37
CA SER A 170 -10.20 14.12 3.38
C SER A 170 -10.10 12.66 2.97
N GLU A 171 -9.51 11.81 3.84
CA GLU A 171 -9.50 10.34 3.68
C GLU A 171 -10.91 9.71 3.69
N ASN A 172 -11.89 10.34 4.34
CA ASN A 172 -13.30 9.93 4.40
C ASN A 172 -14.14 10.52 3.26
N ASN A 173 -13.57 10.63 2.07
CA ASN A 173 -14.26 11.19 0.93
C ASN A 173 -15.32 10.21 0.40
N THR A 174 -16.60 10.62 0.43
CA THR A 174 -17.71 9.85 -0.14
C THR A 174 -17.54 9.55 -1.62
N LEU A 175 -16.62 10.25 -2.31
CA LEU A 175 -16.30 10.02 -3.71
C LEU A 175 -15.56 8.70 -3.97
N HIS A 176 -14.96 8.08 -2.95
CA HIS A 176 -14.33 6.75 -3.07
C HIS A 176 -15.29 5.68 -3.61
N GLN A 177 -16.59 5.82 -3.38
CA GLN A 177 -17.60 4.92 -3.92
C GLN A 177 -17.66 4.88 -5.45
N TYR A 178 -17.14 5.90 -6.14
CA TYR A 178 -17.09 5.99 -7.61
C TYR A 178 -15.74 5.60 -8.19
N MET A 179 -14.77 5.20 -7.35
CA MET A 179 -13.38 5.04 -7.74
C MET A 179 -12.92 3.59 -7.68
N ASN A 180 -12.15 3.20 -8.69
CA ASN A 180 -11.33 2.00 -8.62
C ASN A 180 -9.88 2.37 -8.33
N LYS A 181 -9.21 1.50 -7.57
CA LYS A 181 -7.75 1.53 -7.44
C LYS A 181 -7.13 0.88 -8.66
N ILE A 182 -6.35 1.63 -9.41
CA ILE A 182 -5.58 1.11 -10.55
C ILE A 182 -4.08 1.25 -10.26
N PRO A 183 -3.23 0.33 -10.72
CA PRO A 183 -1.78 0.49 -10.60
C PRO A 183 -1.33 1.84 -11.13
N CYS A 184 -0.43 2.52 -10.42
CA CYS A 184 0.08 3.80 -10.86
C CYS A 184 0.82 3.65 -12.20
N ASN A 185 0.41 4.39 -13.23
CA ASN A 185 1.01 4.32 -14.56
C ASN A 185 2.51 4.67 -14.58
N THR A 186 2.95 5.54 -13.66
CA THR A 186 4.34 6.00 -13.60
C THR A 186 5.26 4.99 -12.93
N CYS A 187 4.85 4.41 -11.80
CA CYS A 187 5.69 3.45 -11.08
C CYS A 187 5.29 1.98 -11.28
N GLY A 188 4.16 1.69 -11.93
CA GLY A 188 3.69 0.32 -12.13
C GLY A 188 3.44 -0.45 -10.83
N GLY A 189 3.15 0.25 -9.73
CA GLY A 189 3.01 -0.37 -8.40
C GLY A 189 4.30 -0.49 -7.60
N GLU A 190 5.45 -0.02 -8.11
CA GLU A 190 6.75 -0.14 -7.43
C GLU A 190 6.96 0.91 -6.31
N LEU A 191 6.00 1.81 -6.06
CA LEU A 191 5.93 2.78 -4.97
C LEU A 191 6.98 3.91 -5.05
N LEU A 192 8.15 3.66 -5.61
CA LEU A 192 9.34 4.49 -5.52
C LEU A 192 9.50 5.48 -6.68
N CYS A 193 10.27 6.52 -6.44
CA CYS A 193 10.71 7.48 -7.45
C CYS A 193 11.55 6.80 -8.54
N ILE A 194 11.74 7.50 -9.65
CA ILE A 194 12.42 6.95 -10.83
C ILE A 194 13.89 6.62 -10.55
N GLU A 195 14.60 7.42 -9.76
CA GLU A 195 15.99 7.22 -9.41
C GLU A 195 16.19 5.91 -8.62
N ALA A 196 15.35 5.62 -7.64
CA ALA A 196 15.41 4.38 -6.88
C ALA A 196 15.13 3.15 -7.73
N ARG A 197 14.13 3.24 -8.62
CA ARG A 197 13.71 2.13 -9.49
C ARG A 197 14.74 1.73 -10.52
N PHE A 198 15.57 2.68 -10.98
CA PHE A 198 16.60 2.45 -11.98
C PHE A 198 18.02 2.40 -11.40
N THR A 199 18.14 2.16 -10.10
CA THR A 199 19.41 1.81 -9.46
C THR A 199 19.48 0.31 -9.21
N THR A 200 20.61 -0.31 -9.59
CA THR A 200 20.81 -1.76 -9.50
C THR A 200 22.06 -2.11 -8.70
N ILE A 201 22.04 -3.29 -8.07
CA ILE A 201 23.22 -3.97 -7.52
C ILE A 201 23.35 -5.29 -8.26
N LYS A 202 24.48 -5.47 -9.00
CA LYS A 202 24.73 -6.70 -9.79
C LYS A 202 23.53 -7.14 -10.65
N GLY A 203 22.87 -6.17 -11.28
CA GLY A 203 21.72 -6.41 -12.17
C GLY A 203 20.34 -6.39 -11.50
N TYR A 204 20.26 -6.51 -10.19
CA TYR A 204 18.97 -6.50 -9.46
C TYR A 204 18.59 -5.08 -9.05
N ARG A 205 17.37 -4.66 -9.39
CA ARG A 205 16.75 -3.41 -8.92
C ARG A 205 16.22 -3.57 -7.51
N PHE A 206 16.12 -2.47 -6.76
CA PHE A 206 15.55 -2.51 -5.41
C PHE A 206 14.13 -3.08 -5.36
N PRO A 207 13.17 -2.71 -6.24
CA PRO A 207 11.83 -3.32 -6.23
C PRO A 207 11.82 -4.82 -6.54
N GLU A 208 12.80 -5.32 -7.27
CA GLU A 208 12.92 -6.76 -7.56
C GLU A 208 13.34 -7.53 -6.31
N LEU A 209 14.30 -6.99 -5.56
CA LEU A 209 14.72 -7.59 -4.29
C LEU A 209 13.61 -7.59 -3.23
N THR A 210 12.81 -6.51 -3.16
CA THR A 210 11.71 -6.44 -2.19
C THR A 210 10.58 -7.41 -2.51
N LYS A 211 10.40 -7.81 -3.77
CA LYS A 211 9.43 -8.82 -4.22
C LYS A 211 9.91 -10.26 -4.02
N MET A 212 11.19 -10.46 -3.78
CA MET A 212 11.71 -11.79 -3.46
C MET A 212 11.12 -12.29 -2.15
N THR A 213 10.91 -13.62 -2.07
CA THR A 213 10.64 -14.25 -0.78
C THR A 213 11.84 -14.06 0.15
N ILE A 214 11.60 -14.15 1.47
CA ILE A 214 12.68 -14.05 2.46
C ILE A 214 13.78 -15.08 2.18
N GLU A 215 13.42 -16.30 1.74
CA GLU A 215 14.38 -17.34 1.35
C GLU A 215 15.20 -16.95 0.13
N GLN A 216 14.55 -16.41 -0.92
CA GLN A 216 15.26 -15.95 -2.12
C GLN A 216 16.18 -14.76 -1.80
N LEU A 217 15.70 -13.83 -0.97
CA LEU A 217 16.51 -12.69 -0.52
C LEU A 217 17.72 -13.16 0.31
N TRP A 218 17.55 -14.15 1.17
CA TRP A 218 18.64 -14.77 1.92
C TRP A 218 19.70 -15.35 1.01
N ASN A 219 19.30 -16.15 0.02
CA ASN A 219 20.20 -16.75 -0.94
C ASN A 219 20.98 -15.68 -1.71
N TRP A 220 20.28 -14.64 -2.20
CA TRP A 220 20.93 -13.51 -2.86
C TRP A 220 21.95 -12.80 -1.95
N LEU A 221 21.61 -12.54 -0.68
CA LEU A 221 22.53 -11.93 0.30
C LEU A 221 23.76 -12.80 0.58
N CYS A 222 23.62 -14.12 0.55
CA CYS A 222 24.72 -15.06 0.76
C CYS A 222 25.66 -15.09 -0.46
N GLU A 223 25.15 -14.98 -1.67
CA GLU A 223 25.92 -15.02 -2.91
C GLU A 223 26.57 -13.68 -3.26
N LEU A 224 25.95 -12.55 -2.84
CA LEU A 224 26.40 -11.20 -3.20
C LEU A 224 27.89 -10.95 -2.88
N PRO A 225 28.47 -11.34 -1.73
CA PRO A 225 29.89 -11.12 -1.44
C PRO A 225 30.84 -11.68 -2.51
N ASN A 226 30.49 -12.83 -3.12
CA ASN A 226 31.31 -13.49 -4.15
C ASN A 226 31.31 -12.71 -5.48
N GLN A 227 30.33 -11.83 -5.67
CA GLN A 227 30.20 -11.01 -6.89
C GLN A 227 30.77 -9.60 -6.72
N LEU A 228 31.14 -9.20 -5.50
CA LEU A 228 31.66 -7.87 -5.20
C LEU A 228 33.19 -7.83 -5.35
N GLN A 229 33.69 -6.65 -5.75
CA GLN A 229 35.11 -6.37 -5.68
C GLN A 229 35.55 -6.15 -4.22
N LYS A 230 36.82 -6.33 -3.90
CA LYS A 230 37.36 -6.19 -2.52
C LYS A 230 37.02 -4.84 -1.88
N ASN A 231 37.14 -3.76 -2.66
CA ASN A 231 36.76 -2.41 -2.20
C ASN A 231 35.26 -2.22 -1.99
N GLU A 232 34.41 -2.78 -2.88
CA GLU A 232 32.95 -2.76 -2.71
C GLU A 232 32.56 -3.54 -1.44
N LEU A 233 33.15 -4.73 -1.24
CA LEU A 233 32.88 -5.57 -0.09
C LEU A 233 33.26 -4.90 1.23
N SER A 234 34.44 -4.25 1.31
CA SER A 234 34.87 -3.55 2.52
C SER A 234 33.92 -2.41 2.92
N LEU A 235 33.27 -1.75 1.93
CA LEU A 235 32.31 -0.67 2.20
C LEU A 235 30.96 -1.14 2.75
N VAL A 236 30.58 -2.38 2.49
CA VAL A 236 29.23 -2.89 2.82
C VAL A 236 29.21 -4.12 3.71
N ASN A 237 30.36 -4.58 4.18
CA ASN A 237 30.46 -5.82 4.98
C ASN A 237 29.58 -5.78 6.24
N ASP A 238 29.61 -4.69 6.99
CA ASP A 238 28.81 -4.52 8.20
C ASP A 238 27.31 -4.48 7.88
N ILE A 239 26.94 -3.78 6.78
CA ILE A 239 25.56 -3.71 6.30
C ILE A 239 25.06 -5.09 5.89
N LEU A 240 25.88 -5.86 5.18
CA LEU A 240 25.53 -7.24 4.77
C LEU A 240 25.38 -8.15 5.97
N THR A 241 26.25 -8.04 6.96
CA THR A 241 26.18 -8.81 8.20
C THR A 241 24.87 -8.54 8.94
N GLU A 242 24.53 -7.26 9.10
CA GLU A 242 23.29 -6.86 9.76
C GLU A 242 22.05 -7.33 8.98
N LEU A 243 22.03 -7.17 7.66
CA LEU A 243 20.92 -7.65 6.82
C LEU A 243 20.75 -9.17 6.93
N LYS A 244 21.85 -9.94 6.89
CA LYS A 244 21.82 -11.40 7.06
C LYS A 244 21.25 -11.79 8.42
N ILE A 245 21.66 -11.11 9.50
CA ILE A 245 21.12 -11.36 10.84
C ILE A 245 19.59 -11.16 10.83
N ARG A 246 19.10 -10.02 10.35
CA ARG A 246 17.66 -9.70 10.32
C ARG A 246 16.86 -10.70 9.46
N VAL A 247 17.37 -11.03 8.28
CA VAL A 247 16.71 -12.00 7.39
C VAL A 247 16.74 -13.41 8.00
N SER A 248 17.83 -13.81 8.68
CA SER A 248 17.91 -15.11 9.36
C SER A 248 16.85 -15.25 10.46
N TYR A 249 16.54 -14.19 11.20
CA TYR A 249 15.45 -14.24 12.19
C TYR A 249 14.08 -14.41 11.54
N LEU A 250 13.82 -13.78 10.37
CA LEU A 250 12.59 -14.00 9.62
C LEU A 250 12.47 -15.46 9.13
N LEU A 251 13.57 -16.07 8.71
CA LEU A 251 13.61 -17.50 8.36
C LEU A 251 13.36 -18.39 9.59
N LYS A 252 13.99 -18.08 10.72
CA LYS A 252 13.81 -18.81 11.99
C LYS A 252 12.34 -18.82 12.45
N VAL A 253 11.57 -17.72 12.25
CA VAL A 253 10.13 -17.66 12.59
C VAL A 253 9.24 -18.35 11.55
N GLY A 254 9.80 -19.04 10.54
CA GLY A 254 9.03 -19.73 9.51
C GLY A 254 8.36 -18.81 8.49
N LEU A 255 8.91 -17.61 8.26
CA LEU A 255 8.40 -16.64 7.29
C LEU A 255 9.19 -16.64 5.97
N SER A 256 9.72 -17.80 5.57
CA SER A 256 10.53 -17.96 4.35
C SER A 256 9.80 -17.58 3.06
N TYR A 257 8.48 -17.75 3.03
CA TYR A 257 7.61 -17.60 1.87
C TYR A 257 7.07 -16.20 1.63
N ILE A 258 7.13 -15.30 2.61
CA ILE A 258 6.66 -13.91 2.44
C ILE A 258 7.72 -13.05 1.76
N SER A 259 7.28 -11.96 1.12
CA SER A 259 8.17 -10.94 0.54
C SER A 259 8.16 -9.66 1.39
N THR A 260 9.24 -8.86 1.29
CA THR A 260 9.40 -7.65 2.09
C THR A 260 8.54 -6.47 1.60
N ASP A 261 7.93 -6.57 0.43
CA ASP A 261 7.00 -5.58 -0.13
C ASP A 261 5.55 -5.77 0.37
N ARG A 262 5.25 -6.87 1.10
CA ARG A 262 3.92 -7.06 1.69
C ARG A 262 3.65 -6.03 2.77
N THR A 263 2.48 -5.39 2.68
CA THR A 263 2.03 -4.41 3.67
C THR A 263 1.39 -5.09 4.88
N ALA A 264 1.53 -4.52 6.07
CA ALA A 264 1.02 -5.08 7.31
C ALA A 264 -0.47 -5.51 7.26
N PRO A 265 -1.41 -4.76 6.61
CA PRO A 265 -2.81 -5.19 6.49
C PRO A 265 -3.02 -6.45 5.64
N THR A 266 -2.02 -6.89 4.87
CA THR A 266 -2.10 -8.12 4.04
C THR A 266 -1.55 -9.34 4.76
N LEU A 267 -0.95 -9.16 5.92
CA LEU A 267 -0.44 -10.25 6.75
C LEU A 267 -1.55 -10.81 7.63
N SER A 268 -1.55 -12.13 7.83
CA SER A 268 -2.38 -12.74 8.86
C SER A 268 -1.92 -12.31 10.26
N GLY A 269 -2.79 -12.45 11.27
CA GLY A 269 -2.43 -12.13 12.66
C GLY A 269 -1.15 -12.85 13.13
N GLY A 270 -1.05 -14.14 12.85
CA GLY A 270 0.13 -14.93 13.18
C GLY A 270 1.39 -14.51 12.41
N GLU A 271 1.29 -14.17 11.10
CA GLU A 271 2.42 -13.65 10.35
C GLU A 271 2.93 -12.32 10.94
N LEU A 272 2.01 -11.39 11.24
CA LEU A 272 2.36 -10.09 11.82
C LEU A 272 3.05 -10.25 13.18
N GLN A 273 2.55 -11.16 14.02
CA GLN A 273 3.14 -11.46 15.33
C GLN A 273 4.56 -12.02 15.18
N ARG A 274 4.77 -12.96 14.24
CA ARG A 274 6.10 -13.52 13.95
C ARG A 274 7.08 -12.47 13.40
N VAL A 275 6.63 -11.56 12.55
CA VAL A 275 7.45 -10.41 12.11
C VAL A 275 7.89 -9.55 13.30
N ARG A 276 6.96 -9.25 14.23
CA ARG A 276 7.30 -8.51 15.46
C ARG A 276 8.30 -9.28 16.32
N LEU A 277 8.09 -10.57 16.53
CA LEU A 277 9.00 -11.43 17.29
C LEU A 277 10.40 -11.46 16.67
N SER A 278 10.51 -11.64 15.34
CA SER A 278 11.80 -11.62 14.65
C SER A 278 12.56 -10.29 14.83
N SER A 279 11.83 -9.16 14.85
CA SER A 279 12.41 -7.85 15.11
C SER A 279 12.94 -7.68 16.52
N GLN A 280 12.24 -8.27 17.50
CA GLN A 280 12.66 -8.24 18.92
C GLN A 280 13.91 -9.11 19.16
N LEU A 281 13.98 -10.27 18.53
CA LEU A 281 15.17 -11.13 18.59
C LEU A 281 16.41 -10.48 18.00
N GLY A 282 16.23 -9.70 16.94
CA GLY A 282 17.29 -8.92 16.32
C GLY A 282 17.76 -7.71 17.15
N SER A 283 17.02 -7.36 18.21
CA SER A 283 17.47 -6.34 19.16
C SER A 283 18.45 -6.94 20.15
N GLU A 284 19.53 -6.24 20.47
CA GLU A 284 20.50 -6.63 21.50
C GLU A 284 20.06 -6.19 22.90
N LEU A 285 18.77 -5.85 23.08
CA LEU A 285 18.23 -5.36 24.35
C LEU A 285 18.12 -6.50 25.35
N VAL A 286 18.55 -6.24 26.59
CA VAL A 286 18.50 -7.17 27.72
C VAL A 286 17.73 -6.54 28.89
N GLY A 287 17.19 -7.40 29.79
CA GLY A 287 16.43 -6.94 30.96
C GLY A 287 15.01 -6.47 30.65
N LEU A 288 14.47 -6.78 29.48
CA LEU A 288 13.10 -6.46 29.10
C LEU A 288 12.12 -7.57 29.49
N THR A 289 10.84 -7.20 29.60
CA THR A 289 9.72 -8.13 29.72
C THR A 289 8.96 -8.18 28.41
N TYR A 290 8.93 -9.34 27.78
CA TYR A 290 8.14 -9.63 26.58
C TYR A 290 6.84 -10.33 26.96
N ILE A 291 5.72 -9.89 26.40
CA ILE A 291 4.43 -10.55 26.56
C ILE A 291 3.97 -11.00 25.18
N LEU A 292 3.80 -12.32 25.03
CA LEU A 292 3.41 -12.98 23.79
C LEU A 292 2.06 -13.67 24.00
N ASP A 293 1.10 -13.36 23.13
CA ASP A 293 -0.23 -13.93 23.16
C ASP A 293 -0.36 -14.91 21.99
N GLU A 294 -0.52 -16.19 22.31
CA GLU A 294 -0.64 -17.33 21.38
C GLU A 294 0.37 -17.28 20.21
N PRO A 295 1.71 -17.20 20.48
CA PRO A 295 2.70 -17.04 19.41
C PRO A 295 2.78 -18.26 18.48
N SER A 296 2.24 -19.39 18.85
CA SER A 296 2.19 -20.63 18.05
C SER A 296 0.96 -20.71 17.13
N ILE A 297 -0.01 -19.79 17.24
CA ILE A 297 -1.28 -19.85 16.49
C ILE A 297 -1.07 -19.88 14.97
N GLY A 298 -1.73 -20.82 14.30
CA GLY A 298 -1.67 -20.96 12.85
C GLY A 298 -0.34 -21.53 12.31
N LEU A 299 0.51 -22.07 13.18
CA LEU A 299 1.72 -22.78 12.78
C LEU A 299 1.45 -24.25 12.47
N HIS A 300 2.24 -24.77 11.52
CA HIS A 300 2.35 -26.22 11.37
C HIS A 300 3.12 -26.80 12.58
N PRO A 301 2.77 -27.98 13.08
CA PRO A 301 3.45 -28.59 14.25
C PRO A 301 4.99 -28.65 14.15
N ARG A 302 5.54 -28.77 12.93
CA ARG A 302 6.98 -28.72 12.70
C ARG A 302 7.63 -27.40 13.08
N ASP A 303 6.87 -26.31 12.97
CA ASP A 303 7.37 -24.94 13.19
C ASP A 303 7.22 -24.50 14.65
N HIS A 304 6.41 -25.22 15.47
CA HIS A 304 6.25 -24.96 16.91
C HIS A 304 7.61 -24.99 17.64
N ASN A 305 8.42 -26.00 17.39
CA ASN A 305 9.74 -26.13 18.02
C ASN A 305 10.67 -24.93 17.70
N LEU A 306 10.51 -24.30 16.54
CA LEU A 306 11.28 -23.10 16.18
C LEU A 306 10.89 -21.91 17.06
N ILE A 307 9.58 -21.71 17.28
CA ILE A 307 9.08 -20.63 18.14
C ILE A 307 9.52 -20.84 19.59
N ILE A 308 9.40 -22.05 20.10
CA ILE A 308 9.86 -22.40 21.47
C ILE A 308 11.34 -22.06 21.66
N LYS A 309 12.21 -22.52 20.74
CA LYS A 309 13.65 -22.19 20.79
C LYS A 309 13.93 -20.70 20.75
N MET A 310 13.15 -19.96 20.00
CA MET A 310 13.31 -18.51 19.91
C MET A 310 12.89 -17.80 21.20
N ILE A 311 11.82 -18.26 21.84
CA ILE A 311 11.38 -17.77 23.15
C ILE A 311 12.46 -18.08 24.19
N GLU A 312 13.04 -19.25 24.16
CA GLU A 312 14.18 -19.63 25.00
C GLU A 312 15.41 -18.75 24.73
N GLU A 313 15.75 -18.49 23.44
CA GLU A 313 16.84 -17.55 23.07
C GLU A 313 16.61 -16.15 23.65
N LEU A 314 15.36 -15.65 23.63
CA LEU A 314 15.02 -14.33 24.24
C LEU A 314 15.23 -14.35 25.75
N ARG A 315 14.79 -15.41 26.46
CA ARG A 315 14.99 -15.59 27.88
C ARG A 315 16.48 -15.66 28.22
N ASP A 316 17.23 -16.48 27.49
CA ASP A 316 18.64 -16.72 27.74
C ASP A 316 19.52 -15.49 27.52
N LYS A 317 19.06 -14.53 26.76
CA LYS A 317 19.65 -13.19 26.65
C LYS A 317 19.46 -12.32 27.92
N GLY A 318 18.80 -12.83 28.97
CA GLY A 318 18.56 -12.11 30.22
C GLY A 318 17.23 -11.32 30.25
N ASN A 319 16.26 -11.73 29.45
CA ASN A 319 14.92 -11.14 29.43
C ASN A 319 13.91 -11.99 30.21
N THR A 320 12.78 -11.39 30.57
CA THR A 320 11.62 -12.11 31.07
C THR A 320 10.62 -12.30 29.92
N VAL A 321 10.17 -13.52 29.70
CA VAL A 321 9.16 -13.79 28.64
C VAL A 321 7.92 -14.40 29.28
N ILE A 322 6.78 -13.70 29.11
CA ILE A 322 5.47 -14.17 29.54
C ILE A 322 4.70 -14.59 28.29
N VAL A 323 4.25 -15.85 28.27
CA VAL A 323 3.55 -16.42 27.13
C VAL A 323 2.17 -16.88 27.56
N VAL A 324 1.13 -16.42 26.86
CA VAL A 324 -0.22 -16.98 26.99
C VAL A 324 -0.35 -18.04 25.91
N GLU A 325 -0.56 -19.29 26.30
CA GLU A 325 -0.57 -20.43 25.36
C GLU A 325 -1.49 -21.56 25.81
N HIS A 326 -1.92 -22.34 24.81
CA HIS A 326 -2.73 -23.55 24.98
C HIS A 326 -1.99 -24.81 24.48
N ASP A 327 -0.88 -24.63 23.79
CA ASP A 327 -0.08 -25.71 23.25
C ASP A 327 0.71 -26.42 24.36
N LYS A 328 0.61 -27.76 24.41
CA LYS A 328 1.22 -28.59 25.46
C LYS A 328 2.75 -28.47 25.45
N ASP A 329 3.39 -28.49 24.28
CA ASP A 329 4.85 -28.51 24.18
C ASP A 329 5.43 -27.16 24.62
N THR A 330 4.78 -26.07 24.28
CA THR A 330 5.13 -24.71 24.74
C THR A 330 4.97 -24.59 26.26
N ILE A 331 3.85 -25.08 26.83
CA ILE A 331 3.61 -25.07 28.28
C ILE A 331 4.69 -25.88 29.02
N LEU A 332 5.05 -27.05 28.50
CA LEU A 332 6.07 -27.90 29.12
C LEU A 332 7.50 -27.35 29.00
N SER A 333 7.77 -26.45 28.05
CA SER A 333 9.08 -25.80 27.89
C SER A 333 9.30 -24.62 28.85
N ALA A 334 8.24 -24.13 29.51
CA ALA A 334 8.31 -23.01 30.41
C ALA A 334 9.09 -23.29 31.69
N ASP A 335 9.75 -22.28 32.28
CA ASP A 335 10.39 -22.41 33.61
C ASP A 335 9.33 -22.41 34.72
N TYR A 336 8.22 -21.65 34.51
CA TYR A 336 7.09 -21.56 35.41
C TYR A 336 5.78 -21.53 34.64
N ILE A 337 4.78 -22.23 35.15
CA ILE A 337 3.40 -22.20 34.65
C ILE A 337 2.54 -21.46 35.66
N ILE A 338 1.73 -20.54 35.19
CA ILE A 338 0.73 -19.81 35.98
C ILE A 338 -0.64 -20.16 35.40
N ASP A 339 -1.43 -20.90 36.17
CA ASP A 339 -2.80 -21.26 35.78
C ASP A 339 -3.78 -20.29 36.39
N VAL A 340 -4.61 -19.70 35.55
CA VAL A 340 -5.59 -18.64 35.88
C VAL A 340 -6.99 -19.09 35.48
N GLY A 341 -7.91 -19.12 36.43
CA GLY A 341 -9.30 -19.55 36.20
C GLY A 341 -10.10 -19.61 37.49
N PRO A 342 -11.22 -20.41 37.55
CA PRO A 342 -11.88 -21.13 36.45
C PRO A 342 -12.85 -20.30 35.60
N ASN A 343 -13.18 -19.08 36.03
CA ASN A 343 -14.19 -18.24 35.40
C ASN A 343 -13.53 -17.14 34.55
N ALA A 344 -14.35 -16.43 33.73
CA ALA A 344 -13.89 -15.32 32.88
C ALA A 344 -14.62 -14.00 33.27
N GLY A 345 -14.10 -12.88 32.79
CA GLY A 345 -14.67 -11.53 33.01
C GLY A 345 -14.58 -11.11 34.48
N THR A 346 -15.61 -10.44 34.98
CA THR A 346 -15.64 -9.87 36.36
C THR A 346 -15.57 -10.94 37.47
N LYS A 347 -15.79 -12.21 37.15
CA LYS A 347 -15.72 -13.36 38.07
C LYS A 347 -14.48 -14.24 37.83
N GLY A 348 -13.62 -13.86 36.88
CA GLY A 348 -12.42 -14.59 36.51
C GLY A 348 -11.15 -14.01 37.12
N GLY A 349 -10.01 -14.55 36.72
CA GLY A 349 -8.69 -14.02 37.09
C GLY A 349 -8.17 -14.47 38.44
N SER A 350 -8.73 -15.52 39.06
CA SER A 350 -8.14 -16.13 40.25
C SER A 350 -6.93 -16.99 39.86
N LEU A 351 -5.83 -16.81 40.58
CA LEU A 351 -4.66 -17.66 40.42
C LEU A 351 -4.98 -19.04 41.01
N LEU A 352 -5.01 -20.09 40.15
CA LEU A 352 -5.29 -21.47 40.58
C LEU A 352 -4.03 -22.18 41.05
N GLN A 353 -2.97 -22.08 40.26
CA GLN A 353 -1.73 -22.81 40.55
C GLN A 353 -0.52 -22.07 39.97
N LYS A 354 0.65 -22.24 40.63
CA LYS A 354 1.97 -21.85 40.14
C LYS A 354 2.91 -23.03 40.28
N VAL A 355 3.35 -23.60 39.18
CA VAL A 355 4.10 -24.88 39.19
C VAL A 355 5.30 -24.80 38.24
N GLN A 356 6.36 -25.54 38.57
CA GLN A 356 7.47 -25.86 37.65
C GLN A 356 7.08 -27.07 36.81
N PRO A 357 7.21 -27.05 35.46
CA PRO A 357 6.81 -28.18 34.58
C PRO A 357 7.44 -29.53 34.93
N LYS A 358 8.67 -29.52 35.47
CA LYS A 358 9.37 -30.73 35.91
C LYS A 358 8.73 -31.42 37.13
N LYS A 359 7.65 -30.88 37.69
CA LYS A 359 6.89 -31.40 38.82
C LYS A 359 5.45 -31.76 38.48
N LEU A 360 5.06 -31.61 37.20
CA LEU A 360 3.82 -32.10 36.60
C LEU A 360 4.07 -33.48 35.98
#